data_ac2e4cc0af6b8d80f4d8337ef2fd46f4
#
_entry.id   ac2e4cc0af6b8d80f4d8337ef2fd46f4
#
_cell.length_a   1.000
_cell.length_b   1.000
_cell.length_c   1.000
_cell.angle_alpha   90.00
_cell.angle_beta   90.00
_cell.angle_gamma   90.00
#
_symmetry.space_group_name_H-M   'P 1'
#
loop_
_entity.id
_entity.type
_entity.pdbx_description
1 polymer ?
#
loop_
_entity_poly.entity_id
_entity_poly.type
_entity_poly.pdbx_seq_one_letter_code
_entity_poly.pdbx_strand_id
1 'polypeptide(L)'
;GGWVTVDGQRVEEPQFKVDSQRIELLPGASPEPIPPVTILVHKPVGLGSGNGANSAQQLLTPDKRWAEDNLQQRLLRKHFGHQFNTTVLETDASGLLVYTQSRGVQRRLVDEADNIEHEYVVEVSGQIADNGLKRLCRGLVIDGRELPPLKVSWQSENRLRFAGKQFRPGQIAAMCRAVGLHALSIRRLRLGGVAMGKLPAGQWRFLQPGEKF
;
A
#
# COMPACT_ATOMS: atom_id res chain seq x y z
N GLY A 1 -23.21 10.08 -6.89
CA GLY A 1 -22.98 10.09 -5.46
C GLY A 1 -23.73 9.01 -4.66
N GLY A 2 -24.48 8.05 -5.32
CA GLY A 2 -25.21 7.00 -4.62
C GLY A 2 -26.32 7.54 -3.70
N TRP A 3 -26.87 8.70 -4.01
CA TRP A 3 -27.98 9.33 -3.29
C TRP A 3 -29.34 9.05 -3.90
N VAL A 4 -29.38 8.41 -5.07
CA VAL A 4 -30.61 8.09 -5.79
C VAL A 4 -30.97 6.64 -5.55
N THR A 5 -32.23 6.37 -5.23
CA THR A 5 -32.82 5.04 -5.26
C THR A 5 -33.87 4.94 -6.36
N VAL A 6 -33.98 3.78 -6.97
CA VAL A 6 -35.01 3.42 -7.94
C VAL A 6 -35.72 2.19 -7.38
N ASP A 7 -37.01 2.30 -7.11
CA ASP A 7 -37.81 1.29 -6.40
C ASP A 7 -37.14 0.81 -5.10
N GLY A 8 -36.54 1.75 -4.33
CA GLY A 8 -35.85 1.46 -3.08
C GLY A 8 -34.43 0.90 -3.25
N GLN A 9 -34.01 0.55 -4.44
CA GLN A 9 -32.63 0.10 -4.73
C GLN A 9 -31.74 1.28 -5.12
N ARG A 10 -30.55 1.34 -4.51
CA ARG A 10 -29.59 2.40 -4.78
C ARG A 10 -28.97 2.25 -6.17
N VAL A 11 -28.97 3.35 -6.92
CA VAL A 11 -28.36 3.45 -8.23
C VAL A 11 -27.19 4.44 -8.21
N GLU A 12 -26.02 3.98 -8.64
CA GLU A 12 -24.78 4.80 -8.72
C GLU A 12 -24.40 5.14 -10.16
N GLU A 13 -25.04 4.53 -11.13
CA GLU A 13 -24.78 4.74 -12.56
C GLU A 13 -25.54 5.97 -13.07
N PRO A 14 -24.84 7.02 -13.59
CA PRO A 14 -25.51 8.24 -14.05
C PRO A 14 -26.43 8.02 -15.26
N GLN A 15 -26.20 6.95 -16.02
CA GLN A 15 -26.93 6.62 -17.24
C GLN A 15 -27.97 5.51 -17.03
N PHE A 16 -28.28 5.18 -15.76
CA PHE A 16 -29.31 4.21 -15.46
C PHE A 16 -30.65 4.66 -16.03
N LYS A 17 -31.20 3.85 -16.92
CA LYS A 17 -32.49 4.15 -17.56
C LYS A 17 -33.63 3.84 -16.61
N VAL A 18 -34.49 4.81 -16.38
CA VAL A 18 -35.73 4.67 -15.63
C VAL A 18 -36.91 4.93 -16.56
N ASP A 19 -38.01 4.27 -16.35
CA ASP A 19 -39.25 4.45 -17.08
C ASP A 19 -40.38 4.81 -16.12
N SER A 20 -41.01 3.82 -15.49
CA SER A 20 -42.13 4.02 -14.56
C SER A 20 -41.74 3.83 -13.08
N GLN A 21 -40.47 3.61 -12.80
CA GLN A 21 -39.99 3.30 -11.45
C GLN A 21 -40.01 4.55 -10.54
N ARG A 22 -40.19 4.31 -9.24
CA ARG A 22 -40.15 5.37 -8.24
C ARG A 22 -38.70 5.80 -7.96
N ILE A 23 -38.39 7.06 -8.24
CA ILE A 23 -37.10 7.68 -8.00
C ILE A 23 -37.16 8.46 -6.69
N GLU A 24 -36.26 8.17 -5.76
CA GLU A 24 -36.15 8.90 -4.50
C GLU A 24 -34.72 9.36 -4.24
N LEU A 25 -34.60 10.52 -3.61
CA LEU A 25 -33.32 11.01 -3.08
C LEU A 25 -33.19 10.61 -1.62
N LEU A 26 -32.09 9.98 -1.26
CA LEU A 26 -31.81 9.66 0.13
C LEU A 26 -31.55 10.93 0.95
N PRO A 27 -31.90 10.93 2.26
CA PRO A 27 -31.59 12.04 3.15
C PRO A 27 -30.10 12.37 3.14
N GLY A 28 -29.77 13.66 3.14
CA GLY A 28 -28.39 14.14 3.08
C GLY A 28 -27.78 14.15 1.67
N ALA A 29 -28.59 13.99 0.62
CA ALA A 29 -28.11 14.12 -0.75
C ALA A 29 -27.44 15.48 -0.97
N SER A 30 -26.20 15.45 -1.48
CA SER A 30 -25.42 16.63 -1.81
C SER A 30 -25.00 16.58 -3.29
N PRO A 31 -25.06 17.70 -4.01
CA PRO A 31 -24.56 17.81 -5.38
C PRO A 31 -23.03 17.86 -5.45
N GLU A 32 -22.34 17.90 -4.31
CA GLU A 32 -20.90 18.00 -4.27
C GLU A 32 -20.21 16.81 -4.94
N PRO A 33 -19.11 17.02 -5.66
CA PRO A 33 -18.32 15.95 -6.22
C PRO A 33 -17.81 15.01 -5.11
N ILE A 34 -17.83 13.72 -5.39
CA ILE A 34 -17.25 12.73 -4.49
C ILE A 34 -15.73 12.98 -4.41
N PRO A 35 -15.18 13.25 -3.22
CA PRO A 35 -13.76 13.51 -3.08
C PRO A 35 -12.92 12.27 -3.44
N PRO A 36 -11.70 12.47 -3.97
CA PRO A 36 -10.79 11.38 -4.24
C PRO A 36 -10.36 10.70 -2.95
N VAL A 37 -10.25 9.38 -2.99
CA VAL A 37 -9.84 8.56 -1.86
C VAL A 37 -8.47 7.93 -2.08
N THR A 38 -7.80 7.65 -0.98
CA THR A 38 -6.57 6.85 -0.94
C THR A 38 -6.82 5.60 -0.12
N ILE A 39 -6.44 4.45 -0.66
CA ILE A 39 -6.65 3.13 -0.08
C ILE A 39 -5.30 2.51 0.24
N LEU A 40 -5.15 2.07 1.47
CA LEU A 40 -4.00 1.33 1.98
C LEU A 40 -4.34 -0.15 1.96
N VAL A 41 -3.51 -0.95 1.31
CA VAL A 41 -3.71 -2.40 1.18
C VAL A 41 -2.56 -3.14 1.86
N HIS A 42 -2.86 -4.17 2.62
CA HIS A 42 -1.86 -5.14 3.02
C HIS A 42 -1.77 -6.23 1.95
N LYS A 43 -0.86 -6.01 1.00
CA LYS A 43 -0.60 -6.97 -0.08
C LYS A 43 -0.04 -8.27 0.50
N PRO A 44 -0.66 -9.43 0.29
CA PRO A 44 -0.05 -10.71 0.62
C PRO A 44 1.05 -11.07 -0.38
N VAL A 45 1.86 -12.06 -0.04
CA VAL A 45 2.79 -12.71 -0.97
C VAL A 45 2.00 -13.36 -2.11
N GLY A 46 2.57 -13.40 -3.30
CA GLY A 46 2.01 -14.04 -4.47
C GLY A 46 1.21 -13.12 -5.39
N LEU A 47 0.83 -11.92 -4.93
CA LEU A 47 0.18 -10.91 -5.77
C LEU A 47 1.19 -9.87 -6.23
N GLY A 48 1.09 -9.46 -7.50
CA GLY A 48 1.83 -8.31 -8.01
C GLY A 48 1.30 -6.99 -7.45
N SER A 49 2.09 -5.94 -7.52
CA SER A 49 1.68 -4.58 -7.15
C SER A 49 1.12 -3.78 -8.33
N GLY A 50 1.19 -4.30 -9.55
CA GLY A 50 0.67 -3.64 -10.74
C GLY A 50 -0.86 -3.64 -10.86
N ASN A 51 -1.33 -3.42 -12.08
CA ASN A 51 -2.74 -3.52 -12.45
C ASN A 51 -2.99 -4.87 -13.13
N GLY A 52 -4.16 -5.46 -12.89
CA GLY A 52 -4.54 -6.71 -13.55
C GLY A 52 -5.00 -7.82 -12.59
N ALA A 53 -5.35 -8.96 -13.17
CA ALA A 53 -6.01 -10.06 -12.46
C ALA A 53 -5.17 -10.68 -11.32
N ASN A 54 -3.83 -10.69 -11.47
CA ASN A 54 -2.92 -11.24 -10.46
C ASN A 54 -2.23 -10.15 -9.63
N SER A 55 -2.89 -9.02 -9.45
CA SER A 55 -2.37 -7.90 -8.66
C SER A 55 -3.21 -7.64 -7.42
N ALA A 56 -2.64 -6.90 -6.48
CA ALA A 56 -3.35 -6.47 -5.28
C ALA A 56 -4.57 -5.57 -5.57
N GLN A 57 -4.73 -5.09 -6.81
CA GLN A 57 -5.92 -4.36 -7.22
C GLN A 57 -7.21 -5.20 -7.09
N GLN A 58 -7.13 -6.53 -7.24
CA GLN A 58 -8.28 -7.42 -7.02
C GLN A 58 -8.80 -7.41 -5.57
N LEU A 59 -8.01 -6.92 -4.62
CA LEU A 59 -8.41 -6.78 -3.22
C LEU A 59 -9.27 -5.52 -2.97
N LEU A 60 -9.37 -4.61 -3.95
CA LEU A 60 -10.14 -3.38 -3.83
C LEU A 60 -11.64 -3.66 -4.02
N THR A 61 -12.21 -4.40 -3.11
CA THR A 61 -13.64 -4.79 -3.08
C THR A 61 -14.23 -4.51 -1.70
N PRO A 62 -15.54 -4.24 -1.60
CA PRO A 62 -16.17 -3.90 -0.31
C PRO A 62 -15.98 -4.94 0.79
N ASP A 63 -15.98 -6.23 0.43
CA ASP A 63 -15.85 -7.36 1.37
C ASP A 63 -14.44 -7.49 1.97
N LYS A 64 -13.42 -6.89 1.33
CA LYS A 64 -12.04 -6.86 1.83
C LYS A 64 -11.70 -5.66 2.69
N ARG A 65 -12.67 -4.78 2.92
CA ARG A 65 -12.46 -3.67 3.85
C ARG A 65 -12.21 -4.18 5.25
N TRP A 66 -11.15 -3.67 5.90
CA TRP A 66 -10.86 -4.01 7.29
C TRP A 66 -12.00 -3.56 8.21
N ALA A 67 -12.46 -4.47 9.10
CA ALA A 67 -13.59 -4.19 9.98
C ALA A 67 -13.32 -3.07 11.00
N GLU A 68 -12.04 -2.86 11.37
CA GLU A 68 -11.61 -1.79 12.28
C GLU A 68 -11.22 -0.49 11.54
N ASP A 69 -11.56 -0.36 10.26
CA ASP A 69 -11.41 0.93 9.54
C ASP A 69 -12.41 1.95 10.10
N ASN A 70 -11.90 2.85 10.94
CA ASN A 70 -12.70 3.84 11.66
C ASN A 70 -13.23 4.98 10.79
N LEU A 71 -12.86 5.04 9.52
CA LEU A 71 -13.37 6.06 8.63
C LEU A 71 -14.84 5.77 8.30
N GLN A 72 -15.76 6.56 8.88
CA GLN A 72 -17.18 6.48 8.61
C GLN A 72 -17.52 7.05 7.22
N GLN A 73 -16.81 6.57 6.21
CA GLN A 73 -17.08 6.93 4.84
C GLN A 73 -17.96 5.86 4.19
N ARG A 74 -19.07 6.30 3.63
CA ARG A 74 -19.93 5.46 2.82
C ARG A 74 -19.15 4.91 1.63
N LEU A 75 -19.20 3.59 1.42
CA LEU A 75 -18.59 2.97 0.27
C LEU A 75 -19.41 3.26 -0.99
N LEU A 76 -18.71 3.67 -2.05
CA LEU A 76 -19.26 3.92 -3.37
C LEU A 76 -18.44 3.16 -4.41
N ARG A 77 -19.07 2.67 -5.46
CA ARG A 77 -18.36 2.01 -6.59
C ARG A 77 -17.25 2.90 -7.16
N LYS A 78 -17.48 4.22 -7.19
CA LYS A 78 -16.51 5.21 -7.67
C LYS A 78 -15.20 5.20 -6.87
N HIS A 79 -15.21 4.81 -5.60
CA HIS A 79 -13.97 4.73 -4.79
C HIS A 79 -12.99 3.66 -5.27
N PHE A 80 -13.46 2.65 -5.99
CA PHE A 80 -12.65 1.56 -6.52
C PHE A 80 -12.21 1.77 -7.98
N GLY A 81 -12.84 2.72 -8.67
CA GLY A 81 -12.49 3.09 -10.03
C GLY A 81 -11.30 4.05 -10.08
N HIS A 82 -10.53 3.99 -11.18
CA HIS A 82 -9.43 4.93 -11.45
C HIS A 82 -8.41 5.06 -10.31
N GLN A 83 -8.18 3.98 -9.58
CA GLN A 83 -7.16 3.91 -8.56
C GLN A 83 -5.78 3.76 -9.21
N PHE A 84 -4.88 4.65 -8.86
CA PHE A 84 -3.50 4.63 -9.32
C PHE A 84 -2.61 3.94 -8.28
N ASN A 85 -1.85 2.94 -8.70
CA ASN A 85 -0.84 2.32 -7.84
C ASN A 85 0.38 3.23 -7.77
N THR A 86 0.74 3.66 -6.58
CA THR A 86 1.81 4.63 -6.35
C THR A 86 3.14 4.01 -5.93
N THR A 87 3.12 2.76 -5.48
CA THR A 87 4.30 2.15 -4.86
C THR A 87 4.47 0.72 -5.33
N VAL A 88 5.63 0.42 -5.91
CA VAL A 88 5.96 -0.94 -6.33
C VAL A 88 6.34 -1.79 -5.11
N LEU A 89 5.91 -3.04 -5.13
CA LEU A 89 6.32 -4.08 -4.18
C LEU A 89 6.38 -5.41 -4.92
N GLU A 90 7.44 -6.16 -4.74
CA GLU A 90 7.68 -7.43 -5.43
C GLU A 90 6.58 -8.45 -5.13
N THR A 91 6.38 -9.39 -6.04
CA THR A 91 5.35 -10.44 -5.90
C THR A 91 5.59 -11.32 -4.67
N ASP A 92 6.85 -11.62 -4.37
CA ASP A 92 7.29 -12.41 -3.21
C ASP A 92 7.40 -11.60 -1.91
N ALA A 93 7.25 -10.27 -1.97
CA ALA A 93 7.16 -9.42 -0.80
C ALA A 93 5.70 -9.17 -0.40
N SER A 94 5.50 -8.79 0.85
CA SER A 94 4.19 -8.45 1.41
C SER A 94 4.19 -7.07 2.06
N GLY A 95 3.04 -6.61 2.49
CA GLY A 95 2.92 -5.41 3.30
C GLY A 95 2.22 -4.24 2.63
N LEU A 96 2.52 -3.05 3.10
CA LEU A 96 1.81 -1.83 2.75
C LEU A 96 1.97 -1.46 1.28
N LEU A 97 0.84 -1.34 0.59
CA LEU A 97 0.71 -0.87 -0.77
C LEU A 97 -0.35 0.24 -0.81
N VAL A 98 -0.17 1.24 -1.67
CA VAL A 98 -1.04 2.42 -1.73
C VAL A 98 -1.65 2.59 -3.10
N TYR A 99 -2.98 2.62 -3.15
CA TYR A 99 -3.77 3.02 -4.31
C TYR A 99 -4.42 4.37 -4.04
N THR A 100 -4.46 5.25 -5.03
CA THR A 100 -5.01 6.60 -4.81
C THR A 100 -5.68 7.17 -6.05
N GLN A 101 -6.72 7.98 -5.82
CA GLN A 101 -7.31 8.87 -6.79
C GLN A 101 -6.79 10.31 -6.61
N SER A 102 -6.04 10.58 -5.55
CA SER A 102 -5.53 11.91 -5.23
C SER A 102 -4.23 12.20 -6.00
N ARG A 103 -4.24 13.25 -6.82
CA ARG A 103 -3.03 13.72 -7.52
C ARG A 103 -1.93 14.18 -6.57
N GLY A 104 -2.30 14.74 -5.40
CA GLY A 104 -1.33 15.14 -4.39
C GLY A 104 -0.59 13.96 -3.80
N VAL A 105 -1.32 12.89 -3.45
CA VAL A 105 -0.71 11.64 -2.96
C VAL A 105 0.12 10.96 -4.05
N GLN A 106 -0.37 10.94 -5.31
CA GLN A 106 0.39 10.39 -6.42
C GLN A 106 1.72 11.11 -6.60
N ARG A 107 1.70 12.45 -6.68
CA ARG A 107 2.93 13.25 -6.77
C ARG A 107 3.88 12.95 -5.62
N ARG A 108 3.38 12.90 -4.40
CA ARG A 108 4.20 12.64 -3.21
C ARG A 108 4.89 11.28 -3.26
N LEU A 109 4.18 10.22 -3.67
CA LEU A 109 4.68 8.84 -3.64
C LEU A 109 5.40 8.41 -4.94
N VAL A 110 5.23 9.13 -6.03
CA VAL A 110 5.86 8.82 -7.34
C VAL A 110 6.95 9.82 -7.67
N ASP A 111 6.61 11.11 -7.78
CA ASP A 111 7.56 12.13 -8.23
C ASP A 111 8.56 12.49 -7.13
N GLU A 112 8.14 12.45 -5.87
CA GLU A 112 8.97 12.72 -4.69
C GLU A 112 9.37 11.44 -3.94
N ALA A 113 9.28 10.26 -4.57
CA ALA A 113 9.52 8.95 -3.96
C ALA A 113 10.86 8.83 -3.23
N ASP A 114 11.90 9.44 -3.75
CA ASP A 114 13.25 9.44 -3.16
C ASP A 114 13.32 10.13 -1.78
N ASN A 115 12.32 10.93 -1.44
CA ASN A 115 12.22 11.62 -0.15
C ASN A 115 11.41 10.84 0.89
N ILE A 116 10.75 9.75 0.48
CA ILE A 116 9.91 8.94 1.37
C ILE A 116 10.76 7.89 2.07
N GLU A 117 10.72 7.88 3.40
CA GLU A 117 11.33 6.82 4.18
C GLU A 117 10.42 5.57 4.16
N HIS A 118 11.00 4.43 3.82
CA HIS A 118 10.35 3.13 3.90
C HIS A 118 10.86 2.35 5.10
N GLU A 119 10.00 1.52 5.66
CA GLU A 119 10.37 0.59 6.72
C GLU A 119 9.94 -0.82 6.36
N TYR A 120 10.89 -1.75 6.49
CA TYR A 120 10.67 -3.17 6.22
C TYR A 120 11.08 -4.01 7.42
N VAL A 121 10.42 -5.15 7.61
CA VAL A 121 10.90 -6.26 8.41
C VAL A 121 11.20 -7.43 7.47
N VAL A 122 12.37 -8.05 7.69
CA VAL A 122 12.90 -9.10 6.83
C VAL A 122 13.26 -10.29 7.71
N GLU A 123 12.62 -11.43 7.47
CA GLU A 123 13.01 -12.66 8.07
C GLU A 123 14.15 -13.27 7.27
N VAL A 124 15.21 -13.69 7.96
CA VAL A 124 16.43 -14.17 7.33
C VAL A 124 16.86 -15.51 7.90
N SER A 125 17.59 -16.27 7.08
CA SER A 125 18.35 -17.45 7.49
C SER A 125 19.81 -17.28 7.12
N GLY A 126 20.65 -18.19 7.62
CA GLY A 126 22.10 -18.14 7.40
C GLY A 126 22.82 -17.44 8.55
N GLN A 127 24.11 -17.24 8.36
CA GLN A 127 24.98 -16.59 9.33
C GLN A 127 25.52 -15.29 8.74
N ILE A 128 25.29 -14.19 9.43
CA ILE A 128 25.79 -12.90 8.99
C ILE A 128 27.32 -12.88 9.06
N ALA A 129 27.94 -12.40 8.00
CA ALA A 129 29.38 -12.23 7.93
C ALA A 129 29.90 -11.20 8.93
N ASP A 130 31.19 -11.28 9.27
CA ASP A 130 31.85 -10.29 10.12
C ASP A 130 31.60 -8.87 9.60
N ASN A 131 31.25 -7.96 10.50
CA ASN A 131 30.84 -6.59 10.16
C ASN A 131 29.63 -6.48 9.23
N GLY A 132 28.89 -7.57 8.97
CA GLY A 132 27.77 -7.60 8.05
C GLY A 132 26.69 -6.58 8.39
N LEU A 133 26.28 -6.45 9.64
CA LEU A 133 25.31 -5.45 10.06
C LEU A 133 25.78 -4.01 9.77
N LYS A 134 27.05 -3.72 10.03
CA LYS A 134 27.63 -2.40 9.72
C LYS A 134 27.63 -2.15 8.20
N ARG A 135 27.93 -3.17 7.40
CA ARG A 135 27.89 -3.09 5.92
C ARG A 135 26.47 -2.88 5.40
N LEU A 136 25.46 -3.53 6.01
CA LEU A 136 24.03 -3.28 5.69
C LEU A 136 23.64 -1.83 5.92
N CYS A 137 24.18 -1.19 6.96
CA CYS A 137 23.91 0.21 7.25
C CYS A 137 24.60 1.18 6.30
N ARG A 138 25.81 0.83 5.79
CA ARG A 138 26.62 1.72 4.93
C ARG A 138 27.67 0.94 4.15
N GLY A 139 27.90 1.38 2.93
CA GLY A 139 29.04 0.94 2.13
C GLY A 139 28.80 -0.31 1.30
N LEU A 140 27.54 -0.73 1.13
CA LEU A 140 27.22 -1.76 0.15
C LEU A 140 27.10 -1.16 -1.25
N VAL A 141 27.66 -1.88 -2.21
CA VAL A 141 27.49 -1.65 -3.63
C VAL A 141 26.67 -2.81 -4.20
N ILE A 142 25.53 -2.52 -4.76
CA ILE A 142 24.64 -3.49 -5.40
C ILE A 142 24.47 -3.10 -6.86
N ASP A 143 24.74 -4.03 -7.76
CA ASP A 143 24.67 -3.83 -9.21
C ASP A 143 25.44 -2.56 -9.68
N GLY A 144 26.65 -2.38 -9.14
CA GLY A 144 27.54 -1.24 -9.46
C GLY A 144 27.11 0.10 -8.86
N ARG A 145 26.06 0.12 -8.04
CA ARG A 145 25.56 1.32 -7.38
C ARG A 145 25.87 1.28 -5.89
N GLU A 146 26.50 2.32 -5.38
CA GLU A 146 26.64 2.55 -3.96
C GLU A 146 25.26 2.90 -3.36
N LEU A 147 24.88 2.19 -2.30
CA LEU A 147 23.60 2.41 -1.62
C LEU A 147 23.71 3.57 -0.63
N PRO A 148 22.66 4.38 -0.51
CA PRO A 148 22.60 5.40 0.53
C PRO A 148 22.63 4.73 1.92
N PRO A 149 23.07 5.44 2.96
CA PRO A 149 23.04 4.93 4.32
C PRO A 149 21.61 4.55 4.75
N LEU A 150 21.49 3.41 5.39
CA LEU A 150 20.23 2.88 5.94
C LEU A 150 20.37 2.64 7.45
N LYS A 151 19.25 2.61 8.14
CA LYS A 151 19.17 2.11 9.52
C LYS A 151 18.78 0.65 9.45
N VAL A 152 19.69 -0.24 9.85
CA VAL A 152 19.42 -1.68 9.90
C VAL A 152 19.73 -2.18 11.32
N SER A 153 18.80 -2.92 11.91
CA SER A 153 18.94 -3.47 13.26
C SER A 153 18.24 -4.81 13.38
N TRP A 154 18.74 -5.65 14.28
CA TRP A 154 18.06 -6.88 14.66
C TRP A 154 16.80 -6.56 15.49
N GLN A 155 15.68 -7.17 15.10
CA GLN A 155 14.42 -7.17 15.86
C GLN A 155 14.28 -8.44 16.71
N SER A 156 14.85 -9.53 16.23
CA SER A 156 14.95 -10.82 16.88
C SER A 156 16.15 -11.58 16.30
N GLU A 157 16.35 -12.83 16.72
CA GLU A 157 17.45 -13.67 16.24
C GLU A 157 17.47 -13.86 14.70
N ASN A 158 16.29 -13.82 14.07
CA ASN A 158 16.14 -14.08 12.63
C ASN A 158 15.39 -12.98 11.88
N ARG A 159 15.18 -11.81 12.49
CA ARG A 159 14.49 -10.69 11.86
C ARG A 159 15.29 -9.41 11.91
N LEU A 160 15.49 -8.83 10.74
CA LEU A 160 16.10 -7.51 10.55
C LEU A 160 15.02 -6.48 10.23
N ARG A 161 15.18 -5.30 10.81
CA ARG A 161 14.45 -4.10 10.45
C ARG A 161 15.32 -3.22 9.57
N PHE A 162 14.80 -2.82 8.42
CA PHE A 162 15.42 -1.86 7.52
C PHE A 162 14.60 -0.58 7.50
N ALA A 163 15.23 0.57 7.68
CA ALA A 163 14.59 1.86 7.52
C ALA A 163 15.49 2.80 6.72
N GLY A 164 14.93 3.46 5.72
CA GLY A 164 15.66 4.38 4.88
C GLY A 164 14.89 4.78 3.64
N LYS A 165 15.60 5.41 2.70
CA LYS A 165 15.04 5.97 1.47
C LYS A 165 15.61 5.26 0.25
N GLN A 166 14.99 5.49 -0.92
CA GLN A 166 15.48 5.05 -2.23
C GLN A 166 15.63 3.53 -2.37
N PHE A 167 14.76 2.76 -1.74
CA PHE A 167 14.71 1.32 -1.98
C PHE A 167 14.25 1.01 -3.41
N ARG A 168 14.92 0.04 -4.03
CA ARG A 168 14.56 -0.50 -5.34
C ARG A 168 14.11 -1.95 -5.22
N PRO A 169 13.26 -2.43 -6.15
CA PRO A 169 12.88 -3.83 -6.19
C PRO A 169 14.11 -4.76 -6.19
N GLY A 170 14.07 -5.82 -5.37
CA GLY A 170 15.17 -6.79 -5.23
C GLY A 170 16.35 -6.33 -4.37
N GLN A 171 16.44 -5.06 -4.01
CA GLN A 171 17.58 -4.51 -3.27
C GLN A 171 17.79 -5.17 -1.91
N ILE A 172 16.75 -5.33 -1.10
CA ILE A 172 16.87 -5.91 0.25
C ILE A 172 17.39 -7.34 0.19
N ALA A 173 16.85 -8.16 -0.72
CA ALA A 173 17.33 -9.54 -0.90
C ALA A 173 18.79 -9.57 -1.34
N ALA A 174 19.22 -8.68 -2.24
CA ALA A 174 20.62 -8.57 -2.66
C ALA A 174 21.52 -8.12 -1.51
N MET A 175 21.09 -7.16 -0.69
CA MET A 175 21.83 -6.73 0.50
C MET A 175 22.03 -7.86 1.49
N CYS A 176 20.99 -8.66 1.78
CA CYS A 176 21.10 -9.83 2.65
C CYS A 176 22.14 -10.82 2.11
N ARG A 177 22.07 -11.17 0.81
CA ARG A 177 23.05 -12.06 0.18
C ARG A 177 24.48 -11.54 0.29
N ALA A 178 24.69 -10.25 0.13
CA ALA A 178 26.02 -9.63 0.19
C ALA A 178 26.69 -9.77 1.57
N VAL A 179 25.94 -10.07 2.61
CA VAL A 179 26.44 -10.29 3.97
C VAL A 179 26.25 -11.72 4.49
N GLY A 180 25.97 -12.69 3.60
CA GLY A 180 25.85 -14.11 3.95
C GLY A 180 24.46 -14.53 4.45
N LEU A 181 23.47 -13.66 4.36
CA LEU A 181 22.10 -13.98 4.76
C LEU A 181 21.22 -14.29 3.55
N HIS A 182 20.16 -15.05 3.79
CA HIS A 182 19.11 -15.31 2.83
C HIS A 182 17.79 -14.73 3.35
N ALA A 183 17.16 -13.83 2.58
CA ALA A 183 15.87 -13.28 2.92
C ALA A 183 14.77 -14.31 2.65
N LEU A 184 14.08 -14.74 3.71
CA LEU A 184 12.97 -15.70 3.66
C LEU A 184 11.63 -15.00 3.42
N SER A 185 11.44 -13.82 4.04
CA SER A 185 10.28 -12.96 3.81
C SER A 185 10.66 -11.50 3.92
N ILE A 186 10.02 -10.66 3.11
CA ILE A 186 10.19 -9.20 3.12
C ILE A 186 8.80 -8.60 3.27
N ARG A 187 8.61 -7.75 4.28
CA ARG A 187 7.33 -7.08 4.52
C ARG A 187 7.54 -5.60 4.75
N ARG A 188 6.89 -4.78 3.92
CA ARG A 188 6.90 -3.31 4.08
C ARG A 188 5.86 -2.90 5.12
N LEU A 189 6.32 -2.23 6.17
CA LEU A 189 5.50 -1.82 7.31
C LEU A 189 5.03 -0.37 7.25
N ARG A 190 5.83 0.52 6.62
CA ARG A 190 5.60 1.96 6.66
C ARG A 190 6.11 2.65 5.40
N LEU A 191 5.41 3.69 5.00
CA LEU A 191 5.77 4.65 3.96
C LEU A 191 5.59 6.07 4.52
N GLY A 192 6.69 6.81 4.66
CA GLY A 192 6.66 8.13 5.31
C GLY A 192 6.07 8.04 6.71
N GLY A 193 5.07 8.87 7.01
CA GLY A 193 4.34 8.85 8.27
C GLY A 193 3.22 7.82 8.37
N VAL A 194 2.96 7.04 7.31
CA VAL A 194 1.82 6.11 7.24
C VAL A 194 2.27 4.68 7.52
N ALA A 195 1.84 4.14 8.65
CA ALA A 195 2.11 2.76 9.02
C ALA A 195 0.96 1.83 8.62
N MET A 196 1.30 0.59 8.25
CA MET A 196 0.32 -0.46 8.01
C MET A 196 -0.45 -0.82 9.30
N GLY A 197 0.24 -0.77 10.45
CA GLY A 197 -0.34 -1.11 11.75
C GLY A 197 -0.82 -2.56 11.80
N LYS A 198 -2.05 -2.74 12.30
CA LYS A 198 -2.70 -4.06 12.44
C LYS A 198 -3.53 -4.48 11.23
N LEU A 199 -3.44 -3.76 10.11
CA LEU A 199 -4.19 -4.10 8.90
C LEU A 199 -3.89 -5.55 8.47
N PRO A 200 -4.89 -6.44 8.44
CA PRO A 200 -4.66 -7.85 8.11
C PRO A 200 -4.26 -8.06 6.65
N ALA A 201 -3.50 -9.12 6.38
CA ALA A 201 -3.12 -9.49 5.03
C ALA A 201 -4.36 -9.73 4.14
N GLY A 202 -4.32 -9.21 2.92
CA GLY A 202 -5.43 -9.33 1.97
C GLY A 202 -6.58 -8.36 2.23
N GLN A 203 -6.46 -7.48 3.20
CA GLN A 203 -7.46 -6.46 3.50
C GLN A 203 -6.95 -5.05 3.20
N TRP A 204 -7.88 -4.10 3.20
CA TRP A 204 -7.59 -2.70 2.96
C TRP A 204 -8.37 -1.78 3.90
N ARG A 205 -7.87 -0.56 4.07
CA ARG A 205 -8.54 0.54 4.74
C ARG A 205 -8.34 1.85 3.98
N PHE A 206 -9.13 2.83 4.27
CA PHE A 206 -8.86 4.19 3.80
C PHE A 206 -7.69 4.83 4.57
N LEU A 207 -6.98 5.74 3.87
CA LEU A 207 -6.07 6.68 4.53
C LEU A 207 -6.89 7.57 5.48
N GLN A 208 -6.47 7.66 6.74
CA GLN A 208 -7.20 8.43 7.75
C GLN A 208 -6.89 9.93 7.65
N PRO A 209 -7.82 10.80 8.06
CA PRO A 209 -7.53 12.22 8.22
C PRO A 209 -6.31 12.44 9.13
N GLY A 210 -5.35 13.25 8.67
CA GLY A 210 -4.12 13.52 9.42
C GLY A 210 -2.94 12.59 9.12
N GLU A 211 -3.14 11.42 8.52
CA GLU A 211 -2.05 10.59 8.01
C GLU A 211 -1.41 11.26 6.77
N LYS A 212 -0.07 11.31 6.73
CA LYS A 212 0.72 11.91 5.64
C LYS A 212 1.92 11.05 5.30
N PHE A 213 2.19 10.91 4.00
CA PHE A 213 3.39 10.26 3.48
C PHE A 213 4.60 11.15 3.52
#